data_225b24313d7428fef5102d1098e0ec35
#
_entry.id   225b24313d7428fef5102d1098e0ec35
#
_cell.length_a   1.000
_cell.length_b   1.000
_cell.length_c   1.000
_cell.angle_alpha   90.00
_cell.angle_beta   90.00
_cell.angle_gamma   90.00
#
_symmetry.space_group_name_H-M   'P 1'
#
loop_
_entity.id
_entity.type
_entity.pdbx_description
1 polymer ?
#
loop_
_entity_poly.entity_id
_entity_poly.type
_entity_poly.pdbx_seq_one_letter_code
_entity_poly.pdbx_strand_id
1 'polypeptide(L)'
;MLKKMFTRQRQKPLYEKALNIASTDECNFYHTTDIPGIGVVEGQWDLREGFEEYLGSYDFSGQRVLEIGPATGFLTFQIEKTAREVVAVELPMDRSFWNSVPYEELGLARGKDDDWTKVEKQFHDHISRIRNGFWLCHKQFESSARVYHGSSENLPGALGEFGVALLASVLLHTRSPVAILESCARLVTGSVIITEVFDESLGDGPVCSLVPTIDNKAWDTWWRFTPRFFTQFLEVLGFTEHRVTFHRQLADKTPLTMFTVVSSRPEN
;
A
#
# COMPACT_ATOMS: atom_id res chain seq x y z
N MET A 1 29.60 14.70 -43.40
CA MET A 1 29.84 14.52 -41.95
C MET A 1 28.57 14.89 -41.20
N LEU A 2 27.70 13.91 -40.91
CA LEU A 2 26.50 14.13 -40.08
C LEU A 2 26.86 13.98 -38.62
N LYS A 3 26.87 15.07 -37.85
CA LYS A 3 26.93 15.07 -36.40
C LYS A 3 25.61 14.48 -35.88
N LYS A 4 25.61 13.22 -35.40
CA LYS A 4 24.54 12.67 -34.59
C LYS A 4 24.48 13.48 -33.29
N MET A 5 23.50 14.37 -33.19
CA MET A 5 23.10 14.96 -31.92
C MET A 5 22.44 13.87 -31.08
N PHE A 6 23.20 13.28 -30.15
CA PHE A 6 22.63 12.50 -29.08
C PHE A 6 21.93 13.48 -28.12
N THR A 7 20.62 13.63 -28.25
CA THR A 7 19.79 14.23 -27.23
C THR A 7 19.88 13.32 -25.98
N ARG A 8 20.64 13.74 -24.97
CA ARG A 8 20.57 13.14 -23.65
C ARG A 8 19.12 13.26 -23.18
N GLN A 9 18.35 12.17 -23.25
CA GLN A 9 17.10 12.09 -22.49
C GLN A 9 17.47 12.34 -21.03
N ARG A 10 16.96 13.42 -20.43
CA ARG A 10 17.06 13.65 -19.00
C ARG A 10 16.41 12.44 -18.32
N GLN A 11 17.16 11.64 -17.61
CA GLN A 11 16.59 10.58 -16.80
C GLN A 11 15.57 11.21 -15.85
N LYS A 12 14.35 10.67 -15.86
CA LYS A 12 13.30 11.09 -14.93
C LYS A 12 13.85 10.86 -13.49
N PRO A 13 13.68 11.80 -12.57
CA PRO A 13 14.12 11.60 -11.20
C PRO A 13 13.44 10.35 -10.62
N LEU A 14 14.19 9.60 -9.79
CA LEU A 14 13.70 8.35 -9.21
C LEU A 14 12.49 8.58 -8.29
N TYR A 15 12.51 9.67 -7.54
CA TYR A 15 11.46 10.03 -6.61
C TYR A 15 10.63 11.19 -7.13
N GLU A 16 9.37 11.18 -6.80
CA GLU A 16 8.43 12.23 -7.17
C GLU A 16 8.74 13.52 -6.42
N LYS A 17 8.42 14.63 -7.06
CA LYS A 17 8.49 15.95 -6.41
C LYS A 17 7.21 16.17 -5.61
N ALA A 18 7.38 16.65 -4.37
CA ALA A 18 6.24 16.98 -3.52
C ALA A 18 5.28 17.98 -4.21
N LEU A 19 3.98 17.67 -4.14
CA LEU A 19 2.93 18.57 -4.60
C LEU A 19 2.61 19.58 -3.50
N ASN A 20 2.27 20.81 -3.90
CA ASN A 20 1.81 21.82 -2.96
C ASN A 20 0.29 21.87 -2.95
N ILE A 21 -0.32 21.14 -2.03
CA ILE A 21 -1.78 21.13 -1.83
C ILE A 21 -2.13 22.22 -0.83
N ALA A 22 -3.13 23.04 -1.15
CA ALA A 22 -3.45 24.25 -0.39
C ALA A 22 -4.52 23.99 0.70
N SER A 23 -5.47 23.07 0.45
CA SER A 23 -6.65 22.89 1.30
C SER A 23 -7.02 21.40 1.42
N THR A 24 -7.62 21.05 2.56
CA THR A 24 -8.28 19.76 2.78
C THR A 24 -9.44 19.51 1.82
N ASP A 25 -10.04 20.56 1.25
CA ASP A 25 -11.11 20.44 0.25
C ASP A 25 -10.65 19.77 -1.04
N GLU A 26 -9.34 19.76 -1.31
CA GLU A 26 -8.73 19.08 -2.45
C GLU A 26 -8.42 17.61 -2.18
N CYS A 27 -8.68 17.13 -0.95
CA CYS A 27 -8.25 15.84 -0.45
C CYS A 27 -9.42 14.90 -0.16
N ASN A 28 -9.14 13.60 -0.20
CA ASN A 28 -9.88 12.57 0.50
C ASN A 28 -8.94 11.90 1.49
N PHE A 29 -9.44 11.61 2.70
CA PHE A 29 -8.63 10.96 3.72
C PHE A 29 -9.03 9.50 3.86
N TYR A 30 -8.06 8.61 3.65
CA TYR A 30 -8.23 7.19 3.87
C TYR A 30 -8.10 6.85 5.36
N HIS A 31 -7.18 7.52 6.05
CA HIS A 31 -6.98 7.37 7.48
C HIS A 31 -7.40 8.64 8.23
N THR A 32 -8.07 8.45 9.36
CA THR A 32 -8.27 9.54 10.34
C THR A 32 -6.91 9.98 10.85
N THR A 33 -6.61 11.26 10.72
CA THR A 33 -5.29 11.81 11.01
C THR A 33 -5.42 13.12 11.77
N ASP A 34 -4.66 13.28 12.85
CA ASP A 34 -4.49 14.57 13.53
C ASP A 34 -3.33 15.31 12.85
N ILE A 35 -3.69 16.29 12.02
CA ILE A 35 -2.75 16.98 11.14
C ILE A 35 -2.26 18.26 11.83
N PRO A 36 -0.95 18.46 12.00
CA PRO A 36 -0.40 19.68 12.59
C PRO A 36 -0.94 20.95 11.92
N GLY A 37 -1.44 21.87 12.73
CA GLY A 37 -1.97 23.16 12.25
C GLY A 37 -3.38 23.10 11.62
N ILE A 38 -3.96 21.89 11.45
CA ILE A 38 -5.30 21.69 10.89
C ILE A 38 -6.23 21.03 11.92
N GLY A 39 -5.72 20.06 12.70
CA GLY A 39 -6.49 19.26 13.64
C GLY A 39 -6.93 17.91 13.04
N VAL A 40 -7.88 17.25 13.70
CA VAL A 40 -8.35 15.92 13.30
C VAL A 40 -9.19 15.99 12.03
N VAL A 41 -8.77 15.26 11.01
CA VAL A 41 -9.54 15.02 9.79
C VAL A 41 -9.96 13.55 9.78
N GLU A 42 -11.28 13.30 9.70
CA GLU A 42 -11.82 11.94 9.66
C GLU A 42 -11.51 11.27 8.33
N GLY A 43 -11.13 9.99 8.39
CA GLY A 43 -10.93 9.10 7.26
C GLY A 43 -11.74 7.82 7.42
N GLN A 44 -11.62 6.93 6.46
CA GLN A 44 -12.32 5.64 6.46
C GLN A 44 -11.81 4.71 7.58
N TRP A 45 -10.50 4.74 7.84
CA TRP A 45 -9.85 3.95 8.90
C TRP A 45 -9.39 4.86 10.04
N ASP A 46 -9.65 4.47 11.27
CA ASP A 46 -9.06 5.11 12.44
C ASP A 46 -8.06 4.16 13.11
N LEU A 47 -6.79 4.35 12.81
CA LEU A 47 -5.69 3.54 13.33
C LEU A 47 -4.98 4.22 14.52
N ARG A 48 -5.44 5.39 14.98
CA ARG A 48 -4.70 6.23 15.95
C ARG A 48 -4.40 5.52 17.27
N GLU A 49 -5.33 4.72 17.76
CA GLU A 49 -5.16 3.98 19.03
C GLU A 49 -4.48 2.62 18.85
N GLY A 50 -4.54 2.04 17.63
CA GLY A 50 -4.12 0.66 17.36
C GLY A 50 -2.99 0.51 16.33
N PHE A 51 -2.32 1.59 15.92
CA PHE A 51 -1.34 1.50 14.84
C PHE A 51 -0.11 0.65 15.19
N GLU A 52 0.31 0.62 16.45
CA GLU A 52 1.42 -0.23 16.89
C GLU A 52 1.10 -1.72 16.70
N GLU A 53 -0.10 -2.14 17.11
CA GLU A 53 -0.59 -3.51 16.92
C GLU A 53 -0.79 -3.81 15.44
N TYR A 54 -1.30 -2.83 14.68
CA TYR A 54 -1.49 -2.92 13.23
C TYR A 54 -0.18 -3.14 12.49
N LEU A 55 0.92 -2.59 13.00
CA LEU A 55 2.28 -2.80 12.51
C LEU A 55 3.00 -3.98 13.18
N GLY A 56 2.26 -4.82 13.93
CA GLY A 56 2.81 -5.97 14.63
C GLY A 56 3.78 -5.61 15.74
N SER A 57 3.69 -4.42 16.33
CA SER A 57 4.63 -3.92 17.35
C SER A 57 6.10 -4.06 16.90
N TYR A 58 6.37 -3.74 15.65
CA TYR A 58 7.71 -3.82 15.08
C TYR A 58 8.50 -2.55 15.43
N ASP A 59 9.79 -2.72 15.78
CA ASP A 59 10.69 -1.59 16.03
C ASP A 59 11.31 -1.09 14.73
N PHE A 60 10.90 0.09 14.28
CA PHE A 60 11.41 0.75 13.08
C PHE A 60 12.68 1.60 13.33
N SER A 61 13.18 1.66 14.56
CA SER A 61 14.29 2.53 14.95
C SER A 61 15.51 2.33 14.05
N GLY A 62 15.94 3.40 13.39
CA GLY A 62 17.09 3.40 12.50
C GLY A 62 16.93 2.62 11.20
N GLN A 63 15.78 2.02 10.94
CA GLN A 63 15.50 1.25 9.74
C GLN A 63 15.28 2.15 8.52
N ARG A 64 15.64 1.63 7.36
CA ARG A 64 15.18 2.14 6.07
C ARG A 64 13.98 1.32 5.65
N VAL A 65 12.83 1.97 5.54
CA VAL A 65 11.51 1.33 5.37
C VAL A 65 11.02 1.49 3.94
N LEU A 66 10.55 0.39 3.35
CA LEU A 66 9.81 0.35 2.08
C LEU A 66 8.32 0.18 2.40
N GLU A 67 7.52 1.19 2.14
CA GLU A 67 6.06 1.13 2.34
C GLU A 67 5.34 1.02 1.00
N ILE A 68 4.50 0.00 0.84
CA ILE A 68 3.70 -0.21 -0.37
C ILE A 68 2.28 0.27 -0.13
N GLY A 69 1.82 1.26 -0.93
CA GLY A 69 0.47 1.81 -0.84
C GLY A 69 0.27 2.68 0.41
N PRO A 70 0.91 3.84 0.51
CA PRO A 70 0.87 4.70 1.71
C PRO A 70 -0.51 5.36 1.93
N ALA A 71 -1.39 5.34 0.94
CA ALA A 71 -2.66 6.05 0.92
C ALA A 71 -2.49 7.54 1.31
N THR A 72 -3.07 8.00 2.44
CA THR A 72 -2.89 9.38 2.92
C THR A 72 -1.69 9.55 3.85
N GLY A 73 -0.86 8.52 4.02
CA GLY A 73 0.44 8.60 4.70
C GLY A 73 0.39 8.47 6.22
N PHE A 74 -0.75 8.11 6.82
CA PHE A 74 -0.83 7.99 8.28
C PHE A 74 0.30 7.10 8.83
N LEU A 75 0.47 5.89 8.30
CA LEU A 75 1.54 4.98 8.74
C LEU A 75 2.92 5.53 8.41
N THR A 76 3.11 6.07 7.19
CA THR A 76 4.35 6.74 6.77
C THR A 76 4.86 7.70 7.84
N PHE A 77 3.99 8.64 8.29
CA PHE A 77 4.38 9.70 9.22
C PHE A 77 4.51 9.22 10.67
N GLN A 78 3.87 8.12 11.06
CA GLN A 78 4.13 7.49 12.36
C GLN A 78 5.49 6.77 12.36
N ILE A 79 5.77 5.99 11.33
CA ILE A 79 7.01 5.23 11.17
C ILE A 79 8.22 6.17 11.08
N GLU A 80 8.10 7.26 10.34
CA GLU A 80 9.18 8.23 10.13
C GLU A 80 9.71 8.84 11.43
N LYS A 81 8.90 8.86 12.51
CA LYS A 81 9.34 9.39 13.82
C LYS A 81 10.56 8.64 14.39
N THR A 82 10.75 7.38 14.04
CA THR A 82 11.84 6.53 14.55
C THR A 82 12.69 5.93 13.45
N ALA A 83 12.14 5.73 12.25
CA ALA A 83 12.87 5.22 11.10
C ALA A 83 13.93 6.20 10.62
N ARG A 84 15.00 5.66 10.04
CA ARG A 84 16.04 6.47 9.37
C ARG A 84 15.54 7.10 8.08
N GLU A 85 14.70 6.40 7.35
CA GLU A 85 14.12 6.81 6.07
C GLU A 85 12.89 5.98 5.76
N VAL A 86 11.86 6.61 5.20
CA VAL A 86 10.71 5.93 4.60
C VAL A 86 10.67 6.22 3.10
N VAL A 87 10.57 5.17 2.30
CA VAL A 87 10.28 5.25 0.86
C VAL A 87 8.92 4.63 0.61
N ALA A 88 7.96 5.47 0.29
CA ALA A 88 6.61 5.06 -0.07
C ALA A 88 6.53 4.74 -1.57
N VAL A 89 5.90 3.64 -1.92
CA VAL A 89 5.66 3.23 -3.30
C VAL A 89 4.18 3.37 -3.62
N GLU A 90 3.89 4.17 -4.64
CA GLU A 90 2.52 4.39 -5.10
C GLU A 90 2.42 4.17 -6.61
N LEU A 91 1.27 3.76 -7.09
CA LEU A 91 1.03 3.55 -8.51
C LEU A 91 1.01 4.87 -9.29
N PRO A 92 1.49 4.88 -10.55
CA PRO A 92 1.44 6.06 -11.38
C PRO A 92 -0.01 6.48 -11.68
N MET A 93 -0.28 7.78 -11.69
CA MET A 93 -1.61 8.32 -12.01
C MET A 93 -2.03 8.18 -13.48
N ASP A 94 -1.11 7.82 -14.36
CA ASP A 94 -1.38 7.53 -15.77
C ASP A 94 -2.03 6.16 -16.00
N ARG A 95 -2.15 5.35 -14.93
CA ARG A 95 -2.89 4.09 -14.97
C ARG A 95 -4.26 4.29 -14.34
N SER A 96 -5.28 4.33 -15.16
CA SER A 96 -6.64 4.10 -14.70
C SER A 96 -6.74 2.70 -14.11
N PHE A 97 -7.46 2.49 -13.04
CA PHE A 97 -7.78 1.19 -12.44
C PHE A 97 -6.61 0.29 -12.13
N TRP A 98 -5.69 0.75 -11.41
CA TRP A 98 -4.64 -0.11 -10.89
C TRP A 98 -5.21 -1.38 -10.29
N ASN A 99 -5.02 -2.49 -10.97
CA ASN A 99 -5.45 -3.78 -10.51
C ASN A 99 -6.96 -4.00 -10.29
N SER A 100 -7.84 -3.11 -10.73
CA SER A 100 -9.28 -3.39 -10.69
C SER A 100 -9.63 -4.66 -11.47
N VAL A 101 -10.71 -5.33 -11.05
CA VAL A 101 -11.19 -6.53 -11.74
C VAL A 101 -11.82 -6.14 -13.07
N PRO A 102 -11.41 -6.74 -14.22
CA PRO A 102 -11.71 -6.23 -15.56
C PRO A 102 -13.09 -6.67 -16.06
N TYR A 103 -14.15 -6.39 -15.31
CA TYR A 103 -15.52 -6.77 -15.68
C TYR A 103 -15.98 -6.14 -16.99
N GLU A 104 -15.60 -4.88 -17.23
CA GLU A 104 -15.97 -4.18 -18.45
C GLU A 104 -15.21 -4.71 -19.66
N GLU A 105 -13.90 -4.79 -19.59
CA GLU A 105 -13.03 -5.24 -20.68
C GLU A 105 -13.43 -6.64 -21.18
N LEU A 106 -13.98 -7.46 -20.29
CA LEU A 106 -14.44 -8.81 -20.60
C LEU A 106 -15.94 -8.88 -20.93
N GLY A 107 -16.62 -7.75 -21.06
CA GLY A 107 -18.07 -7.70 -21.32
C GLY A 107 -18.92 -8.16 -20.13
N LEU A 108 -18.36 -8.21 -18.94
CA LEU A 108 -19.03 -8.59 -17.70
C LEU A 108 -19.53 -7.37 -16.94
N ALA A 109 -19.84 -6.28 -17.65
CA ALA A 109 -20.26 -5.02 -17.06
C ALA A 109 -21.41 -5.18 -16.05
N ARG A 110 -21.42 -4.30 -15.07
CA ARG A 110 -22.50 -4.17 -14.08
C ARG A 110 -23.77 -3.69 -14.76
N GLY A 111 -24.60 -4.53 -15.29
CA GLY A 111 -25.88 -4.15 -15.86
C GLY A 111 -25.81 -3.19 -17.08
N LYS A 112 -26.93 -3.05 -17.79
CA LYS A 112 -27.01 -2.20 -19.00
C LYS A 112 -26.96 -0.68 -18.71
N ASP A 113 -27.13 -0.28 -17.46
CA ASP A 113 -27.27 1.11 -17.04
C ASP A 113 -26.02 1.68 -16.37
N ASP A 114 -24.96 0.87 -16.19
CA ASP A 114 -23.70 1.35 -15.59
C ASP A 114 -22.87 2.09 -16.64
N ASP A 115 -22.82 3.40 -16.50
CA ASP A 115 -21.88 4.25 -17.24
C ASP A 115 -20.48 4.07 -16.65
N TRP A 116 -19.76 3.09 -17.21
CA TRP A 116 -18.43 2.72 -16.75
C TRP A 116 -17.43 3.86 -16.85
N THR A 117 -17.53 4.70 -17.86
CA THR A 117 -16.69 5.88 -18.01
C THR A 117 -16.85 6.83 -16.83
N LYS A 118 -18.07 6.93 -16.30
CA LYS A 118 -18.36 7.73 -15.11
C LYS A 118 -17.77 7.09 -13.84
N VAL A 119 -17.89 5.77 -13.69
CA VAL A 119 -17.30 5.03 -12.57
C VAL A 119 -15.78 5.18 -12.57
N GLU A 120 -15.15 5.02 -13.72
CA GLU A 120 -13.73 5.21 -13.93
C GLU A 120 -13.26 6.61 -13.53
N LYS A 121 -13.96 7.60 -14.00
CA LYS A 121 -13.64 8.99 -13.66
C LYS A 121 -13.77 9.24 -12.16
N GLN A 122 -14.84 8.77 -11.55
CA GLN A 122 -15.05 8.94 -10.10
C GLN A 122 -13.95 8.27 -9.28
N PHE A 123 -13.53 7.09 -9.70
CA PHE A 123 -12.44 6.38 -9.03
C PHE A 123 -11.11 7.09 -9.19
N HIS A 124 -10.78 7.53 -10.40
CA HIS A 124 -9.57 8.30 -10.67
C HIS A 124 -9.54 9.60 -9.84
N ASP A 125 -10.66 10.32 -9.80
CA ASP A 125 -10.79 11.53 -9.00
C ASP A 125 -10.63 11.22 -7.50
N HIS A 126 -11.21 10.13 -7.01
CA HIS A 126 -11.07 9.68 -5.63
C HIS A 126 -9.61 9.40 -5.25
N ILE A 127 -8.90 8.62 -6.06
CA ILE A 127 -7.49 8.30 -5.82
C ILE A 127 -6.59 9.55 -5.93
N SER A 128 -6.87 10.43 -6.88
CA SER A 128 -6.14 11.71 -6.98
C SER A 128 -6.27 12.53 -5.71
N ARG A 129 -7.45 12.55 -5.11
CA ARG A 129 -7.73 13.27 -3.86
C ARG A 129 -7.09 12.59 -2.64
N ILE A 130 -6.98 11.26 -2.61
CA ILE A 130 -6.21 10.53 -1.58
C ILE A 130 -4.73 10.92 -1.67
N ARG A 131 -4.17 10.95 -2.88
CA ARG A 131 -2.80 11.39 -3.13
C ARG A 131 -2.56 12.84 -2.73
N ASN A 132 -3.53 13.73 -2.96
CA ASN A 132 -3.46 15.09 -2.45
C ASN A 132 -3.41 15.11 -0.92
N GLY A 133 -4.20 14.26 -0.25
CA GLY A 133 -4.18 14.07 1.21
C GLY A 133 -2.79 13.67 1.70
N PHE A 134 -2.11 12.74 1.02
CA PHE A 134 -0.73 12.40 1.35
C PHE A 134 0.19 13.61 1.29
N TRP A 135 0.17 14.38 0.20
CA TRP A 135 1.07 15.53 0.03
C TRP A 135 0.74 16.70 0.95
N LEU A 136 -0.55 16.90 1.29
CA LEU A 136 -0.96 17.85 2.33
C LEU A 136 -0.35 17.46 3.67
N CYS A 137 -0.54 16.20 4.09
CA CYS A 137 0.01 15.67 5.33
C CYS A 137 1.55 15.74 5.32
N HIS A 138 2.19 15.31 4.24
CA HIS A 138 3.64 15.37 4.08
C HIS A 138 4.20 16.77 4.38
N LYS A 139 3.53 17.81 3.86
CA LYS A 139 3.90 19.20 4.12
C LYS A 139 3.68 19.59 5.58
N GLN A 140 2.52 19.25 6.16
CA GLN A 140 2.15 19.66 7.51
C GLN A 140 2.96 18.94 8.60
N PHE A 141 3.35 17.68 8.35
CA PHE A 141 4.25 16.93 9.22
C PHE A 141 5.74 17.27 9.00
N GLU A 142 6.05 18.15 8.04
CA GLU A 142 7.44 18.45 7.63
C GLU A 142 8.21 17.16 7.28
N SER A 143 7.52 16.22 6.64
CA SER A 143 8.02 14.88 6.35
C SER A 143 9.18 14.90 5.35
N SER A 144 10.14 14.00 5.55
CA SER A 144 11.24 13.71 4.63
C SER A 144 11.02 12.44 3.80
N ALA A 145 9.90 11.75 4.00
CA ALA A 145 9.55 10.54 3.27
C ALA A 145 9.58 10.76 1.76
N ARG A 146 10.19 9.83 1.04
CA ARG A 146 10.29 9.89 -0.42
C ARG A 146 9.22 9.03 -1.07
N VAL A 147 8.67 9.47 -2.20
CA VAL A 147 7.65 8.74 -2.93
C VAL A 147 8.21 8.29 -4.28
N TYR A 148 8.14 6.99 -4.54
CA TYR A 148 8.41 6.38 -5.84
C TYR A 148 7.08 6.02 -6.51
N HIS A 149 6.86 6.53 -7.73
CA HIS A 149 5.70 6.13 -8.54
C HIS A 149 6.09 5.08 -9.57
N GLY A 150 5.60 3.86 -9.35
CA GLY A 150 5.88 2.73 -10.22
C GLY A 150 5.14 1.47 -9.84
N SER A 151 5.38 0.40 -10.58
CA SER A 151 4.78 -0.90 -10.27
C SER A 151 5.48 -1.52 -9.07
N SER A 152 4.70 -1.90 -8.06
CA SER A 152 5.18 -2.68 -6.90
C SER A 152 5.55 -4.12 -7.28
N GLU A 153 5.03 -4.64 -8.39
CA GLU A 153 5.38 -5.98 -8.91
C GLU A 153 6.81 -6.05 -9.48
N ASN A 154 7.41 -4.90 -9.81
CA ASN A 154 8.77 -4.84 -10.35
C ASN A 154 9.49 -3.58 -9.89
N LEU A 155 9.86 -3.55 -8.62
CA LEU A 155 10.61 -2.46 -8.00
C LEU A 155 12.03 -2.39 -8.58
N PRO A 156 12.51 -1.20 -8.97
CA PRO A 156 13.84 -1.06 -9.52
C PRO A 156 14.90 -1.16 -8.43
N GLY A 157 16.02 -1.85 -8.73
CA GLY A 157 17.16 -1.93 -7.81
C GLY A 157 17.79 -0.58 -7.47
N ALA A 158 17.50 0.47 -8.26
CA ALA A 158 17.92 1.84 -7.97
C ALA A 158 17.32 2.42 -6.67
N LEU A 159 16.24 1.82 -6.14
CA LEU A 159 15.71 2.17 -4.83
C LEU A 159 16.68 1.81 -3.70
N GLY A 160 17.61 0.87 -3.93
CA GLY A 160 18.54 0.37 -2.92
C GLY A 160 17.93 -0.62 -1.96
N GLU A 161 18.67 -0.99 -0.92
CA GLU A 161 18.24 -1.98 0.08
C GLU A 161 17.46 -1.35 1.22
N PHE A 162 16.55 -2.14 1.81
CA PHE A 162 15.71 -1.77 2.94
C PHE A 162 15.87 -2.78 4.07
N GLY A 163 15.79 -2.29 5.30
CA GLY A 163 15.75 -3.17 6.48
C GLY A 163 14.39 -3.87 6.60
N VAL A 164 13.31 -3.18 6.21
CA VAL A 164 11.96 -3.70 6.33
C VAL A 164 11.06 -3.22 5.19
N ALA A 165 10.15 -4.09 4.73
CA ALA A 165 9.02 -3.71 3.88
C ALA A 165 7.71 -3.82 4.65
N LEU A 166 6.81 -2.86 4.43
CA LEU A 166 5.45 -2.81 4.97
C LEU A 166 4.43 -2.89 3.83
N LEU A 167 3.50 -3.85 3.95
CA LEU A 167 2.36 -4.06 3.05
C LEU A 167 1.08 -4.13 3.91
N ALA A 168 0.48 -2.97 4.15
CA ALA A 168 -0.62 -2.81 5.10
C ALA A 168 -1.95 -2.69 4.35
N SER A 169 -2.74 -3.75 4.32
CA SER A 169 -4.05 -3.86 3.63
C SER A 169 -3.99 -3.41 2.17
N VAL A 170 -2.95 -3.81 1.45
CA VAL A 170 -2.74 -3.46 0.05
C VAL A 170 -2.81 -4.67 -0.87
N LEU A 171 -2.38 -5.86 -0.40
CA LEU A 171 -2.29 -7.04 -1.25
C LEU A 171 -3.65 -7.55 -1.70
N LEU A 172 -4.69 -7.37 -0.88
CA LEU A 172 -6.07 -7.72 -1.25
C LEU A 172 -6.55 -6.97 -2.51
N HIS A 173 -6.01 -5.82 -2.81
CA HIS A 173 -6.38 -4.99 -3.97
C HIS A 173 -5.53 -5.26 -5.21
N THR A 174 -4.58 -6.18 -5.16
CA THR A 174 -3.61 -6.39 -6.25
C THR A 174 -3.91 -7.65 -7.06
N ARG A 175 -3.60 -7.64 -8.37
CA ARG A 175 -3.76 -8.82 -9.23
C ARG A 175 -2.75 -9.92 -8.90
N SER A 176 -1.54 -9.53 -8.55
CA SER A 176 -0.38 -10.42 -8.41
C SER A 176 0.31 -10.22 -7.05
N PRO A 177 -0.35 -10.57 -5.92
CA PRO A 177 0.23 -10.36 -4.60
C PRO A 177 1.59 -11.06 -4.44
N VAL A 178 1.76 -12.24 -5.03
CA VAL A 178 3.00 -13.01 -5.02
C VAL A 178 4.15 -12.25 -5.70
N ALA A 179 3.89 -11.66 -6.87
CA ALA A 179 4.91 -10.87 -7.59
C ALA A 179 5.36 -9.64 -6.79
N ILE A 180 4.45 -9.01 -6.05
CA ILE A 180 4.78 -7.89 -5.17
C ILE A 180 5.68 -8.35 -4.02
N LEU A 181 5.35 -9.47 -3.38
CA LEU A 181 6.15 -10.03 -2.30
C LEU A 181 7.56 -10.41 -2.79
N GLU A 182 7.68 -11.05 -3.95
CA GLU A 182 8.98 -11.35 -4.58
C GLU A 182 9.75 -10.08 -4.90
N SER A 183 9.06 -9.05 -5.39
CA SER A 183 9.66 -7.76 -5.72
C SER A 183 10.22 -7.06 -4.48
N CYS A 184 9.47 -7.05 -3.38
CA CYS A 184 9.93 -6.52 -2.08
C CYS A 184 11.10 -7.35 -1.53
N ALA A 185 10.99 -8.69 -1.55
CA ALA A 185 12.00 -9.61 -1.00
C ALA A 185 13.39 -9.42 -1.62
N ARG A 186 13.46 -8.99 -2.89
CA ARG A 186 14.73 -8.68 -3.56
C ARG A 186 15.45 -7.46 -2.99
N LEU A 187 14.72 -6.54 -2.37
CA LEU A 187 15.27 -5.30 -1.84
C LEU A 187 15.35 -5.28 -0.31
N VAL A 188 14.75 -6.28 0.37
CA VAL A 188 14.63 -6.30 1.83
C VAL A 188 15.64 -7.28 2.43
N THR A 189 16.48 -6.77 3.33
CA THR A 189 17.51 -7.55 4.01
C THR A 189 17.09 -8.09 5.37
N GLY A 190 16.08 -7.48 6.02
CA GLY A 190 15.62 -7.84 7.36
C GLY A 190 14.23 -8.45 7.36
N SER A 191 13.17 -7.65 7.41
CA SER A 191 11.82 -8.13 7.69
C SER A 191 10.78 -7.69 6.65
N VAL A 192 9.71 -8.47 6.51
CA VAL A 192 8.48 -8.10 5.78
C VAL A 192 7.31 -8.11 6.75
N ILE A 193 6.54 -7.03 6.77
CA ILE A 193 5.34 -6.86 7.60
C ILE A 193 4.13 -6.81 6.67
N ILE A 194 3.16 -7.68 6.93
CA ILE A 194 1.90 -7.75 6.16
C ILE A 194 0.74 -7.69 7.13
N THR A 195 -0.17 -6.75 6.91
CA THR A 195 -1.41 -6.64 7.68
C THR A 195 -2.60 -6.77 6.74
N GLU A 196 -3.54 -7.67 7.07
CA GLU A 196 -4.73 -7.93 6.26
C GLU A 196 -5.95 -8.23 7.13
N VAL A 197 -7.13 -8.17 6.54
CA VAL A 197 -8.39 -8.54 7.20
C VAL A 197 -8.39 -10.04 7.48
N PHE A 198 -8.75 -10.42 8.72
CA PHE A 198 -8.91 -11.81 9.09
C PHE A 198 -10.29 -12.33 8.71
N ASP A 199 -10.32 -13.43 7.98
CA ASP A 199 -11.54 -14.16 7.62
C ASP A 199 -11.44 -15.59 8.17
N GLU A 200 -12.12 -15.82 9.30
CA GLU A 200 -12.12 -17.11 10.00
C GLU A 200 -12.67 -18.26 9.13
N SER A 201 -13.53 -17.94 8.16
CA SER A 201 -14.13 -18.94 7.29
C SER A 201 -13.14 -19.65 6.37
N LEU A 202 -11.94 -19.08 6.17
CA LEU A 202 -10.88 -19.67 5.35
C LEU A 202 -10.11 -20.79 6.06
N GLY A 203 -10.28 -20.94 7.38
CA GLY A 203 -9.54 -21.91 8.19
C GLY A 203 -8.05 -21.61 8.30
N ASP A 204 -7.26 -22.61 8.78
CA ASP A 204 -5.85 -22.44 9.14
C ASP A 204 -4.85 -22.81 8.02
N GLY A 205 -5.33 -23.24 6.86
CA GLY A 205 -4.48 -23.61 5.72
C GLY A 205 -3.82 -22.42 5.04
N PRO A 206 -2.86 -22.64 4.14
CA PRO A 206 -2.24 -21.57 3.34
C PRO A 206 -3.15 -21.16 2.18
N VAL A 207 -4.19 -20.37 2.47
CA VAL A 207 -5.25 -20.02 1.51
C VAL A 207 -5.09 -18.59 1.01
N CYS A 208 -5.20 -18.44 -0.32
CA CYS A 208 -5.41 -17.20 -1.04
C CYS A 208 -6.71 -17.36 -1.83
N SER A 209 -7.81 -16.81 -1.31
CA SER A 209 -9.16 -17.01 -1.86
C SER A 209 -9.55 -15.86 -2.78
N LEU A 210 -10.02 -16.19 -3.99
CA LEU A 210 -10.52 -15.21 -4.96
C LEU A 210 -11.88 -14.68 -4.52
N VAL A 211 -12.01 -13.36 -4.44
CA VAL A 211 -13.25 -12.67 -4.00
C VAL A 211 -14.21 -12.38 -5.16
N PRO A 212 -13.74 -11.89 -6.33
CA PRO A 212 -14.65 -11.49 -7.40
C PRO A 212 -15.43 -12.66 -7.99
N THR A 213 -16.74 -12.46 -8.18
CA THR A 213 -17.61 -13.37 -8.92
C THR A 213 -18.50 -12.57 -9.86
N ILE A 214 -19.16 -13.24 -10.81
CA ILE A 214 -20.15 -12.60 -11.71
C ILE A 214 -21.29 -11.96 -10.90
N ASP A 215 -21.63 -12.56 -9.76
CA ASP A 215 -22.78 -12.12 -8.96
C ASP A 215 -22.44 -10.98 -8.01
N ASN A 216 -21.32 -11.06 -7.28
CA ASN A 216 -20.95 -10.02 -6.30
C ASN A 216 -20.31 -8.78 -6.92
N LYS A 217 -19.73 -8.91 -8.12
CA LYS A 217 -19.09 -7.82 -8.87
C LYS A 217 -18.09 -7.00 -8.04
N ALA A 218 -17.39 -7.67 -7.14
CA ALA A 218 -16.33 -7.03 -6.36
C ALA A 218 -15.22 -6.59 -7.32
N TRP A 219 -15.01 -5.28 -7.47
CA TRP A 219 -14.14 -4.73 -8.51
C TRP A 219 -12.78 -4.24 -8.01
N ASP A 220 -12.67 -3.95 -6.71
CA ASP A 220 -11.49 -3.39 -6.05
C ASP A 220 -10.77 -4.40 -5.14
N THR A 221 -11.42 -5.50 -4.80
CA THR A 221 -10.88 -6.52 -3.91
C THR A 221 -10.76 -7.85 -4.65
N TRP A 222 -9.53 -8.33 -4.78
CA TRP A 222 -9.24 -9.60 -5.44
C TRP A 222 -9.23 -10.78 -4.48
N TRP A 223 -8.67 -10.58 -3.27
CA TRP A 223 -8.23 -11.68 -2.44
C TRP A 223 -8.68 -11.55 -0.99
N ARG A 224 -8.83 -12.72 -0.36
CA ARG A 224 -8.75 -12.90 1.09
C ARG A 224 -7.61 -13.88 1.37
N PHE A 225 -6.88 -13.62 2.43
CA PHE A 225 -5.69 -14.39 2.78
C PHE A 225 -5.81 -14.98 4.18
N THR A 226 -5.12 -16.10 4.38
CA THR A 226 -4.83 -16.58 5.73
C THR A 226 -3.41 -16.17 6.14
N PRO A 227 -3.11 -16.03 7.44
CA PRO A 227 -1.74 -15.80 7.90
C PRO A 227 -0.76 -16.86 7.39
N ARG A 228 -1.21 -18.11 7.32
CA ARG A 228 -0.41 -19.25 6.86
C ARG A 228 0.03 -19.12 5.41
N PHE A 229 -0.78 -18.51 4.55
CA PHE A 229 -0.37 -18.22 3.18
C PHE A 229 0.89 -17.37 3.15
N PHE A 230 0.91 -16.30 3.93
CA PHE A 230 2.06 -15.39 3.95
C PHE A 230 3.29 -16.00 4.61
N THR A 231 3.13 -16.66 5.77
CA THR A 231 4.29 -17.28 6.44
C THR A 231 4.94 -18.33 5.55
N GLN A 232 4.16 -19.21 4.94
CA GLN A 232 4.68 -20.24 4.06
C GLN A 232 5.33 -19.68 2.80
N PHE A 233 4.74 -18.65 2.19
CA PHE A 233 5.32 -18.06 0.98
C PHE A 233 6.60 -17.26 1.31
N LEU A 234 6.60 -16.48 2.38
CA LEU A 234 7.78 -15.73 2.81
C LEU A 234 8.93 -16.66 3.24
N GLU A 235 8.63 -17.84 3.80
CA GLU A 235 9.63 -18.86 4.10
C GLU A 235 10.36 -19.32 2.82
N VAL A 236 9.63 -19.51 1.69
CA VAL A 236 10.23 -19.80 0.39
C VAL A 236 11.15 -18.68 -0.09
N LEU A 237 10.85 -17.42 0.28
CA LEU A 237 11.67 -16.25 -0.05
C LEU A 237 12.82 -16.01 0.94
N GLY A 238 13.00 -16.90 1.93
CA GLY A 238 14.09 -16.86 2.89
C GLY A 238 13.83 -16.03 4.15
N PHE A 239 12.57 -15.70 4.45
CA PHE A 239 12.14 -15.12 5.72
C PHE A 239 11.57 -16.24 6.58
N THR A 240 12.38 -16.82 7.47
CA THR A 240 12.06 -18.07 8.18
C THR A 240 11.62 -17.89 9.62
N GLU A 241 11.73 -16.67 10.15
CA GLU A 241 11.26 -16.35 11.50
C GLU A 241 9.93 -15.61 11.40
N HIS A 242 8.88 -16.15 11.99
CA HIS A 242 7.53 -15.62 11.84
C HIS A 242 6.89 -15.29 13.18
N ARG A 243 6.21 -14.14 13.23
CA ARG A 243 5.31 -13.77 14.30
C ARG A 243 3.97 -13.35 13.69
N VAL A 244 2.89 -13.94 14.16
CA VAL A 244 1.52 -13.62 13.77
C VAL A 244 0.78 -13.06 14.96
N THR A 245 0.13 -11.92 14.78
CA THR A 245 -0.71 -11.29 15.81
C THR A 245 -2.09 -11.00 15.26
N PHE A 246 -3.09 -11.01 16.14
CA PHE A 246 -4.46 -10.64 15.80
C PHE A 246 -4.86 -9.42 16.63
N HIS A 247 -5.55 -8.49 16.00
CA HIS A 247 -5.96 -7.24 16.62
C HIS A 247 -7.29 -6.73 16.01
N ARG A 248 -7.84 -5.67 16.59
CA ARG A 248 -9.04 -5.02 16.05
C ARG A 248 -8.70 -3.59 15.65
N GLN A 249 -9.23 -3.19 14.49
CA GLN A 249 -9.12 -1.83 13.98
C GLN A 249 -10.49 -1.29 13.61
N LEU A 250 -10.62 0.03 13.51
CA LEU A 250 -11.87 0.67 13.13
C LEU A 250 -11.86 1.01 11.64
N ALA A 251 -12.76 0.38 10.87
CA ALA A 251 -13.07 0.72 9.49
C ALA A 251 -14.51 1.23 9.40
N ASP A 252 -14.71 2.45 8.91
CA ASP A 252 -16.03 3.10 8.87
C ASP A 252 -16.76 3.03 10.23
N LYS A 253 -16.02 3.28 11.31
CA LYS A 253 -16.51 3.22 12.72
C LYS A 253 -16.93 1.81 13.18
N THR A 254 -16.68 0.78 12.37
CA THR A 254 -17.00 -0.62 12.69
C THR A 254 -15.71 -1.37 13.05
N PRO A 255 -15.68 -2.08 14.20
CA PRO A 255 -14.54 -2.91 14.56
C PRO A 255 -14.36 -4.07 13.56
N LEU A 256 -13.16 -4.20 13.02
CA LEU A 256 -12.78 -5.25 12.09
C LEU A 256 -11.62 -6.05 12.67
N THR A 257 -11.71 -7.37 12.63
CA THR A 257 -10.60 -8.23 13.05
C THR A 257 -9.56 -8.30 11.93
N MET A 258 -8.33 -8.05 12.31
CA MET A 258 -7.18 -8.04 11.43
C MET A 258 -6.13 -9.04 11.94
N PHE A 259 -5.21 -9.41 11.07
CA PHE A 259 -3.97 -10.07 11.49
C PHE A 259 -2.77 -9.33 10.91
N THR A 260 -1.65 -9.42 11.62
CA THR A 260 -0.36 -8.96 11.13
C THR A 260 0.65 -10.10 11.19
N VAL A 261 1.33 -10.31 10.07
CA VAL A 261 2.46 -11.22 9.93
C VAL A 261 3.74 -10.39 9.88
N VAL A 262 4.65 -10.63 10.79
CA VAL A 262 6.03 -10.14 10.73
C VAL A 262 6.91 -11.33 10.42
N SER A 263 7.56 -11.32 9.27
CA SER A 263 8.49 -12.39 8.87
C SER A 263 9.87 -11.81 8.65
N SER A 264 10.87 -12.42 9.29
CA SER A 264 12.26 -11.94 9.28
C SER A 264 13.20 -12.98 8.67
N ARG A 265 14.28 -12.50 8.07
CA ARG A 265 15.42 -13.34 7.74
C ARG A 265 16.14 -13.74 9.02
N PRO A 266 16.73 -14.93 9.09
CA PRO A 266 17.54 -15.33 10.24
C PRO A 266 18.72 -14.36 10.40
N GLU A 267 19.06 -14.05 11.65
CA GLU A 267 20.31 -13.32 11.94
C GLU A 267 21.51 -14.17 11.50
N ASN A 268 22.43 -13.58 10.71
CA ASN A 268 23.65 -14.23 10.24
C ASN A 268 24.72 -14.26 11.34
#